data_0b09d1fdc59d57386e6fcc7cacd0c884
#
_entry.id   0b09d1fdc59d57386e6fcc7cacd0c884
#
_cell.length_a   1.000
_cell.length_b   1.000
_cell.length_c   1.000
_cell.angle_alpha   90.00
_cell.angle_beta   90.00
_cell.angle_gamma   90.00
#
_symmetry.space_group_name_H-M   'P 1'
#
loop_
_entity.id
_entity.type
_entity.pdbx_description
1 polymer ?
#
loop_
_entity_poly.entity_id
_entity_poly.type
_entity_poly.pdbx_seq_one_letter_code
_entity_poly.pdbx_strand_id
1 'polypeptide(L)'
;MQTHDEICDLLNTDPFVAQLLAAPIPARLAYVTPDGEPRVAPVSYLWNGKAFVFASPPHFSRIAALRANPNVAFTVDTTDFPPVVMMVRGSTSIEIVQGVPEEYVEASRRIVGEDRMENWERIVREEIKEMALVTIT
;
A
#
# COMPACT_ATOMS: atom_id res chain seq x y z
N MET A 1 -22.14 10.81 0.79
CA MET A 1 -20.71 10.42 0.58
C MET A 1 -19.86 11.07 1.66
N GLN A 2 -18.96 10.28 2.24
CA GLN A 2 -18.06 10.79 3.28
C GLN A 2 -16.99 11.71 2.68
N THR A 3 -16.63 12.76 3.41
CA THR A 3 -15.51 13.62 3.05
C THR A 3 -14.19 12.92 3.35
N HIS A 4 -13.09 13.43 2.78
CA HIS A 4 -11.76 12.92 3.08
C HIS A 4 -11.44 12.98 4.58
N ASP A 5 -11.79 14.08 5.24
CA ASP A 5 -11.54 14.24 6.66
C ASP A 5 -12.35 13.25 7.50
N GLU A 6 -13.62 13.02 7.14
CA GLU A 6 -14.46 12.02 7.81
C GLU A 6 -13.88 10.60 7.66
N ILE A 7 -13.36 10.27 6.47
CA ILE A 7 -12.71 8.99 6.24
C ILE A 7 -11.44 8.86 7.07
N CYS A 8 -10.62 9.90 7.12
CA CYS A 8 -9.40 9.90 7.93
C CYS A 8 -9.72 9.73 9.42
N ASP A 9 -10.74 10.42 9.92
CA ASP A 9 -11.18 10.28 11.31
C ASP A 9 -11.61 8.84 11.60
N LEU A 10 -12.38 8.23 10.71
CA LEU A 10 -12.81 6.84 10.86
C LEU A 10 -11.60 5.89 10.88
N LEU A 11 -10.69 6.05 9.92
CA LEU A 11 -9.51 5.18 9.82
C LEU A 11 -8.56 5.34 11.01
N ASN A 12 -8.51 6.52 11.61
CA ASN A 12 -7.65 6.79 12.76
C ASN A 12 -8.28 6.40 14.11
N THR A 13 -9.57 6.09 14.16
CA THR A 13 -10.27 5.85 15.44
C THR A 13 -10.95 4.49 15.53
N ASP A 14 -11.26 3.84 14.42
CA ASP A 14 -11.98 2.57 14.43
C ASP A 14 -11.07 1.42 14.87
N PRO A 15 -11.46 0.64 15.91
CA PRO A 15 -10.61 -0.46 16.40
C PRO A 15 -10.45 -1.61 15.42
N PHE A 16 -11.41 -1.86 14.53
CA PHE A 16 -11.27 -2.90 13.50
C PHE A 16 -10.25 -2.48 12.44
N VAL A 17 -10.23 -1.20 12.09
CA VAL A 17 -9.20 -0.64 11.20
C VAL A 17 -7.82 -0.78 11.84
N ALA A 18 -7.67 -0.41 13.11
CA ALA A 18 -6.41 -0.55 13.84
C ALA A 18 -5.92 -2.00 13.82
N GLN A 19 -6.81 -2.96 13.99
CA GLN A 19 -6.50 -4.38 13.93
C GLN A 19 -5.93 -4.77 12.55
N LEU A 20 -6.57 -4.33 11.47
CA LEU A 20 -6.14 -4.62 10.11
C LEU A 20 -4.79 -3.95 9.77
N LEU A 21 -4.62 -2.70 10.18
CA LEU A 21 -3.39 -1.95 9.91
C LEU A 21 -2.18 -2.54 10.63
N ALA A 22 -2.39 -3.19 11.77
CA ALA A 22 -1.32 -3.85 12.53
C ALA A 22 -1.03 -5.28 12.06
N ALA A 23 -1.95 -5.91 11.33
CA ALA A 23 -1.85 -7.30 10.93
C ALA A 23 -0.80 -7.50 9.80
N PRO A 24 -0.13 -8.67 9.74
CA PRO A 24 0.82 -8.98 8.68
C PRO A 24 0.12 -9.39 7.38
N ILE A 25 -0.77 -8.55 6.88
CA ILE A 25 -1.62 -8.80 5.73
C ILE A 25 -1.36 -7.72 4.69
N PRO A 26 -0.91 -8.06 3.47
CA PRO A 26 -0.75 -7.09 2.40
C PRO A 26 -2.12 -6.64 1.86
N ALA A 27 -2.14 -5.46 1.24
CA ALA A 27 -3.31 -5.02 0.49
C ALA A 27 -3.38 -5.78 -0.83
N ARG A 28 -4.58 -6.18 -1.23
CA ARG A 28 -4.85 -6.72 -2.56
C ARG A 28 -5.29 -5.56 -3.44
N LEU A 29 -4.34 -5.01 -4.20
CA LEU A 29 -4.54 -3.82 -5.01
C LEU A 29 -5.10 -4.19 -6.37
N ALA A 30 -6.26 -3.65 -6.71
CA ALA A 30 -6.88 -3.78 -8.03
C ALA A 30 -6.62 -2.51 -8.83
N TYR A 31 -6.19 -2.69 -10.07
CA TYR A 31 -5.91 -1.59 -10.99
C TYR A 31 -6.21 -2.04 -12.43
N VAL A 32 -6.14 -1.12 -13.37
CA VAL A 32 -6.50 -1.38 -14.77
C VAL A 32 -5.28 -1.11 -15.65
N THR A 33 -4.98 -2.06 -16.55
CA THR A 33 -3.90 -1.90 -17.52
C THR A 33 -4.28 -0.85 -18.59
N PRO A 34 -3.30 -0.34 -19.37
CA PRO A 34 -3.62 0.58 -20.48
C PRO A 34 -4.62 0.00 -21.48
N ASP A 35 -4.68 -1.33 -21.62
CA ASP A 35 -5.63 -2.02 -22.50
C ASP A 35 -7.03 -2.17 -21.90
N GLY A 36 -7.23 -1.69 -20.66
CA GLY A 36 -8.52 -1.80 -19.98
C GLY A 36 -8.72 -3.10 -19.22
N GLU A 37 -7.69 -3.91 -19.04
CA GLU A 37 -7.78 -5.18 -18.37
C GLU A 37 -7.61 -5.02 -16.86
N PRO A 38 -8.48 -5.66 -16.03
CA PRO A 38 -8.30 -5.62 -14.58
C PRO A 38 -7.10 -6.47 -14.14
N ARG A 39 -6.39 -5.98 -13.13
CA ARG A 39 -5.29 -6.70 -12.49
C ARG A 39 -5.43 -6.58 -11.00
N VAL A 40 -4.91 -7.56 -10.28
CA VAL A 40 -4.81 -7.51 -8.82
C VAL A 40 -3.42 -7.98 -8.41
N ALA A 41 -2.82 -7.29 -7.43
CA ALA A 41 -1.50 -7.63 -6.91
C ALA A 41 -1.43 -7.36 -5.41
N PRO A 42 -0.72 -8.20 -4.63
CA PRO A 42 -0.47 -7.88 -3.24
C PRO A 42 0.59 -6.80 -3.12
N VAL A 43 0.37 -5.82 -2.25
CA VAL A 43 1.36 -4.77 -1.97
C VAL A 43 1.44 -4.55 -0.47
N SER A 44 2.65 -4.38 0.05
CA SER A 44 2.84 -3.90 1.42
C SER A 44 2.51 -2.42 1.44
N TYR A 45 1.71 -2.00 2.40
CA TYR A 45 1.19 -0.64 2.45
C TYR A 45 1.36 -0.03 3.84
N LEU A 46 1.29 1.29 3.89
CA LEU A 46 1.32 2.07 5.12
C LEU A 46 0.15 3.05 5.11
N TRP A 47 -0.55 3.16 6.23
CA TRP A 47 -1.48 4.25 6.50
C TRP A 47 -0.73 5.30 7.32
N ASN A 48 -0.58 6.51 6.78
CA ASN A 48 0.19 7.58 7.44
C ASN A 48 -0.66 8.56 8.24
N GLY A 49 -1.94 8.25 8.45
CA GLY A 49 -2.90 9.13 9.13
C GLY A 49 -3.71 9.99 8.16
N LYS A 50 -3.31 10.08 6.89
CA LYS A 50 -3.98 10.91 5.87
C LYS A 50 -4.18 10.19 4.54
N ALA A 51 -3.31 9.25 4.21
CA ALA A 51 -3.34 8.53 2.94
C ALA A 51 -2.73 7.14 3.10
N PHE A 52 -3.09 6.24 2.19
CA PHE A 52 -2.39 4.97 2.05
C PHE A 52 -1.23 5.14 1.10
N VAL A 53 -0.10 4.53 1.42
CA VAL A 53 1.13 4.66 0.66
C VAL A 53 1.73 3.28 0.43
N PHE A 54 2.20 3.04 -0.78
CA PHE A 54 3.04 1.87 -1.07
C PHE A 54 4.15 2.28 -2.03
N ALA A 55 5.16 1.45 -2.18
CA ALA A 55 6.26 1.72 -3.09
C ALA A 55 6.56 0.49 -3.94
N SER A 56 7.07 0.71 -5.13
CA SER A 56 7.34 -0.33 -6.12
C SER A 56 8.53 0.10 -6.98
N PRO A 57 9.32 -0.85 -7.50
CA PRO A 57 10.31 -0.49 -8.51
C PRO A 57 9.65 0.24 -9.68
N PRO A 58 10.26 1.32 -10.18
CA PRO A 58 9.62 2.17 -11.20
C PRO A 58 9.33 1.45 -12.52
N HIS A 59 10.09 0.40 -12.82
CA HIS A 59 9.94 -0.34 -14.08
C HIS A 59 8.82 -1.40 -14.06
N PHE A 60 8.19 -1.64 -12.91
CA PHE A 60 7.07 -2.58 -12.84
C PHE A 60 5.91 -2.06 -13.69
N SER A 61 5.25 -2.99 -14.40
CA SER A 61 4.15 -2.65 -15.31
C SER A 61 3.00 -1.93 -14.59
N ARG A 62 2.80 -2.19 -13.28
CA ARG A 62 1.77 -1.50 -12.50
C ARG A 62 1.98 0.01 -12.46
N ILE A 63 3.22 0.48 -12.47
CA ILE A 63 3.51 1.92 -12.43
C ILE A 63 3.06 2.60 -13.72
N ALA A 64 3.37 2.02 -14.87
CA ALA A 64 2.88 2.53 -16.15
C ALA A 64 1.35 2.50 -16.21
N ALA A 65 0.73 1.43 -15.71
CA ALA A 65 -0.72 1.30 -15.66
C ALA A 65 -1.37 2.40 -14.80
N LEU A 66 -0.80 2.70 -13.64
CA LEU A 66 -1.31 3.74 -12.73
C LEU A 66 -1.11 5.14 -13.30
N ARG A 67 -0.06 5.37 -14.09
CA ARG A 67 0.12 6.64 -14.78
C ARG A 67 -0.97 6.85 -15.84
N ALA A 68 -1.37 5.77 -16.52
CA ALA A 68 -2.43 5.84 -17.54
C ALA A 68 -3.83 5.93 -16.91
N ASN A 69 -4.07 5.23 -15.80
CA ASN A 69 -5.33 5.26 -15.07
C ASN A 69 -5.05 5.22 -13.57
N PRO A 70 -5.16 6.35 -12.86
CA PRO A 70 -4.81 6.44 -11.45
C PRO A 70 -5.84 5.82 -10.50
N ASN A 71 -7.00 5.41 -10.98
CA ASN A 71 -8.06 4.88 -10.13
C ASN A 71 -7.73 3.45 -9.68
N VAL A 72 -7.86 3.22 -8.37
CA VAL A 72 -7.58 1.93 -7.76
C VAL A 72 -8.65 1.56 -6.75
N ALA A 73 -8.68 0.28 -6.43
CA ALA A 73 -9.39 -0.23 -5.25
C ALA A 73 -8.47 -1.24 -4.57
N PHE A 74 -8.61 -1.41 -3.27
CA PHE A 74 -7.92 -2.49 -2.60
C PHE A 74 -8.75 -3.02 -1.43
N THR A 75 -8.42 -4.23 -1.02
CA THR A 75 -9.02 -4.85 0.16
C THR A 75 -7.93 -5.38 1.08
N VAL A 76 -8.19 -5.28 2.38
CA VAL A 76 -7.42 -5.95 3.42
C VAL A 76 -8.43 -6.68 4.29
N ASP A 77 -8.21 -7.98 4.48
CA ASP A 77 -9.16 -8.78 5.24
C ASP A 77 -8.45 -9.87 6.03
N THR A 78 -9.08 -10.27 7.15
CA THR A 78 -8.59 -11.39 7.96
C THR A 78 -9.12 -12.71 7.43
N THR A 79 -8.44 -13.80 7.78
CA THR A 79 -8.88 -15.16 7.47
C THR A 79 -9.77 -15.75 8.55
N ASP A 80 -9.98 -15.04 9.64
CA ASP A 80 -10.82 -15.47 10.76
C ASP A 80 -12.30 -15.45 10.40
N PHE A 81 -13.12 -16.09 11.20
CA PHE A 81 -14.57 -16.02 11.04
C PHE A 81 -15.20 -15.51 12.35
N PRO A 82 -16.03 -14.45 12.30
CA PRO A 82 -16.33 -13.63 11.11
C PRO A 82 -15.13 -12.79 10.69
N PRO A 83 -14.93 -12.58 9.39
CA PRO A 83 -13.79 -11.80 8.92
C PRO A 83 -13.93 -10.31 9.21
N VAL A 84 -12.82 -9.65 9.45
CA VAL A 84 -12.75 -8.18 9.44
C VAL A 84 -12.26 -7.76 8.06
N VAL A 85 -13.01 -6.91 7.38
CA VAL A 85 -12.74 -6.53 5.98
C VAL A 85 -12.73 -5.01 5.86
N MET A 86 -11.70 -4.49 5.20
CA MET A 86 -11.62 -3.09 4.81
C MET A 86 -11.49 -3.03 3.29
N MET A 87 -12.41 -2.33 2.65
CA MET A 87 -12.40 -2.09 1.21
C MET A 87 -12.25 -0.60 0.97
N VAL A 88 -11.28 -0.23 0.14
CA VAL A 88 -10.93 1.16 -0.14
C VAL A 88 -10.91 1.40 -1.63
N ARG A 89 -11.41 2.58 -2.05
CA ARG A 89 -11.27 3.09 -3.41
C ARG A 89 -10.60 4.45 -3.34
N GLY A 90 -9.78 4.74 -4.33
CA GLY A 90 -9.10 6.02 -4.36
C GLY A 90 -8.40 6.27 -5.67
N SER A 91 -7.69 7.38 -5.71
CA SER A 91 -6.88 7.80 -6.86
C SER A 91 -5.43 7.89 -6.43
N THR A 92 -4.51 7.51 -7.32
CA THR A 92 -3.08 7.45 -7.02
C THR A 92 -2.35 8.68 -7.56
N SER A 93 -1.30 9.07 -6.84
CA SER A 93 -0.26 9.95 -7.32
C SER A 93 1.09 9.27 -7.13
N ILE A 94 2.03 9.52 -8.04
CA ILE A 94 3.31 8.81 -8.09
C ILE A 94 4.46 9.80 -8.04
N GLU A 95 5.42 9.53 -7.16
CA GLU A 95 6.66 10.29 -7.06
C GLU A 95 7.83 9.30 -7.16
N ILE A 96 8.80 9.59 -8.02
CA ILE A 96 10.02 8.79 -8.09
C ILE A 96 10.98 9.36 -7.05
N VAL A 97 11.42 8.49 -6.13
CA VAL A 97 12.34 8.85 -5.05
C VAL A 97 13.64 8.08 -5.20
N GLN A 98 14.75 8.73 -4.84
CA GLN A 98 16.05 8.09 -4.86
C GLN A 98 16.22 7.22 -3.62
N GLY A 99 16.80 6.04 -3.80
CA GLY A 99 16.95 5.07 -2.72
C GLY A 99 15.64 4.42 -2.32
N VAL A 100 15.59 3.95 -1.09
CA VAL A 100 14.43 3.27 -0.51
C VAL A 100 13.75 4.23 0.46
N PRO A 101 12.48 4.62 0.21
CA PRO A 101 11.79 5.52 1.14
C PRO A 101 11.45 4.81 2.45
N GLU A 102 11.44 5.58 3.54
CA GLU A 102 11.10 5.05 4.87
C GLU A 102 9.70 4.43 4.90
N GLU A 103 8.77 4.97 4.12
CA GLU A 103 7.41 4.44 4.01
C GLU A 103 7.41 2.98 3.54
N TYR A 104 8.30 2.62 2.61
CA TYR A 104 8.44 1.25 2.13
C TYR A 104 8.97 0.34 3.24
N VAL A 105 9.95 0.81 3.99
CA VAL A 105 10.52 0.06 5.12
C VAL A 105 9.44 -0.18 6.18
N GLU A 106 8.72 0.85 6.56
CA GLU A 106 7.65 0.73 7.56
C GLU A 106 6.49 -0.15 7.07
N ALA A 107 6.09 0.00 5.80
CA ALA A 107 5.03 -0.83 5.22
C ALA A 107 5.41 -2.32 5.21
N SER A 108 6.70 -2.62 5.06
CA SER A 108 7.19 -3.99 4.98
C SER A 108 7.44 -4.63 6.34
N ARG A 109 7.61 -3.83 7.38
CA ARG A 109 8.02 -4.30 8.73
C ARG A 109 7.15 -5.41 9.28
N ARG A 110 5.83 -5.25 9.24
CA ARG A 110 4.92 -6.25 9.78
C ARG A 110 4.81 -7.52 8.92
N ILE A 111 5.19 -7.43 7.64
CA ILE A 111 5.19 -8.57 6.70
C ILE A 111 6.49 -9.36 6.85
N VAL A 112 7.62 -8.66 6.91
CA VAL A 112 8.96 -9.27 7.04
C VAL A 112 9.16 -9.87 8.43
N GLY A 113 8.71 -9.18 9.47
CA GLY A 113 8.90 -9.58 10.87
C GLY A 113 10.17 -9.01 11.46
N GLU A 114 10.12 -8.66 12.74
CA GLU A 114 11.22 -7.96 13.44
C GLU A 114 12.53 -8.74 13.43
N ASP A 115 12.48 -10.07 13.52
CA ASP A 115 13.66 -10.93 13.56
C ASP A 115 14.44 -10.96 12.24
N ARG A 116 13.79 -10.61 11.11
CA ARG A 116 14.43 -10.57 9.79
C ARG A 116 14.62 -9.15 9.26
N MET A 117 14.08 -8.16 9.94
CA MET A 117 13.95 -6.79 9.42
C MET A 117 15.29 -6.12 9.17
N GLU A 118 16.24 -6.23 10.09
CA GLU A 118 17.55 -5.58 9.96
C GLU A 118 18.31 -6.06 8.72
N ASN A 119 18.38 -7.38 8.53
CA ASN A 119 19.05 -7.97 7.38
C ASN A 119 18.35 -7.65 6.07
N TRP A 120 17.01 -7.74 6.06
CA TRP A 120 16.19 -7.42 4.91
C TRP A 120 16.38 -5.95 4.48
N GLU A 121 16.32 -5.03 5.42
CA GLU A 121 16.47 -3.60 5.15
C GLU A 121 17.85 -3.29 4.55
N ARG A 122 18.90 -3.88 5.10
CA ARG A 122 20.25 -3.70 4.59
C ARG A 122 20.37 -4.14 3.13
N ILE A 123 19.86 -5.31 2.80
CA ILE A 123 19.91 -5.86 1.45
C ILE A 123 19.13 -4.98 0.48
N VAL A 124 17.92 -4.59 0.85
CA VAL A 124 17.03 -3.78 0.02
C VAL A 124 17.67 -2.41 -0.26
N ARG A 125 18.26 -1.77 0.75
CA ARG A 125 18.89 -0.46 0.57
C ARG A 125 20.15 -0.54 -0.29
N GLU A 126 20.87 -1.67 -0.27
CA GLU A 126 22.02 -1.88 -1.13
C GLU A 126 21.62 -2.09 -2.59
N GLU A 127 20.54 -2.81 -2.86
CA GLU A 127 20.16 -3.22 -4.20
C GLU A 127 19.25 -2.25 -4.93
N ILE A 128 18.39 -1.53 -4.22
CA ILE A 128 17.40 -0.65 -4.83
C ILE A 128 17.94 0.78 -4.91
N LYS A 129 18.00 1.33 -6.12
CA LYS A 129 18.53 2.67 -6.39
C LYS A 129 17.44 3.74 -6.40
N GLU A 130 16.22 3.38 -6.80
CA GLU A 130 15.09 4.29 -6.80
C GLU A 130 13.79 3.49 -6.71
N MET A 131 12.73 4.15 -6.25
CA MET A 131 11.40 3.55 -6.16
C MET A 131 10.34 4.56 -6.58
N ALA A 132 9.23 4.05 -7.09
CA ALA A 132 8.02 4.82 -7.26
C ALA A 132 7.24 4.78 -5.95
N LEU A 133 7.06 5.93 -5.32
CA LEU A 133 6.24 6.09 -4.13
C LEU A 133 4.84 6.47 -4.57
N VAL A 134 3.87 5.63 -4.23
CA VAL A 134 2.49 5.76 -4.67
C VAL A 134 1.61 6.13 -3.48
N THR A 135 0.90 7.24 -3.59
CA THR A 135 -0.03 7.72 -2.57
C THR A 135 -1.45 7.57 -3.07
N ILE A 136 -2.31 7.00 -2.25
CA ILE A 136 -3.73 6.76 -2.56
C ILE A 136 -4.57 7.70 -1.68
N THR A 137 -5.35 8.53 -2.32
CA THR A 137 -6.26 9.45 -1.63
C THR A 137 -7.70 9.33 -2.09
#